data_0c157bdd0e33b2d53fe3ddd62619a505
#
_entry.id   0c157bdd0e33b2d53fe3ddd62619a505
#
_cell.length_a   1.000
_cell.length_b   1.000
_cell.length_c   1.000
_cell.angle_alpha   90.00
_cell.angle_beta   90.00
_cell.angle_gamma   90.00
#
_symmetry.space_group_name_H-M   'P 1'
#
loop_
_entity.id
_entity.type
_entity.pdbx_description
1 polymer ?
#
loop_
_entity_poly.entity_id
_entity_poly.type
_entity_poly.pdbx_seq_one_letter_code
_entity_poly.pdbx_strand_id
1 'polypeptide(L)'
;MPKQTGGAFVALAAVMPKTFVKDIMSTPVEILNVGDSLDLARHLMKAGRIRHLPVVDGEERVIGLVTHRKLLTAWVSHGDPGHERPREIARDIPVDMLMETNVLTIGPDAPAAAAARLIETEKIGCLPVVNRGKLVGIVTEADFVRFARRLLEERVAGTGRQSQRRLKRPTKNLRGKRRPRPAA
;
A
#
# COMPACT_ATOMS: atom_id res chain seq x y z
N MET A 1 -1.05 39.11 -0.13
CA MET A 1 -1.47 38.47 1.13
C MET A 1 -1.73 36.99 0.87
N PRO A 2 -0.82 36.06 1.16
CA PRO A 2 -1.09 34.62 1.03
C PRO A 2 -1.86 34.14 2.25
N LYS A 3 -3.02 33.53 2.03
CA LYS A 3 -3.89 32.95 3.07
C LYS A 3 -3.22 31.71 3.66
N GLN A 4 -3.06 31.73 4.99
CA GLN A 4 -2.58 30.62 5.81
C GLN A 4 -3.56 29.45 5.74
N THR A 5 -3.22 28.41 5.02
CA THR A 5 -3.93 27.10 5.00
C THR A 5 -3.16 26.01 5.76
N GLY A 6 -2.22 26.40 6.64
CA GLY A 6 -1.32 25.46 7.33
C GLY A 6 -1.88 24.77 8.57
N GLY A 7 -2.96 25.29 9.19
CA GLY A 7 -3.37 24.82 10.52
C GLY A 7 -4.08 23.47 10.57
N ALA A 8 -4.82 23.09 9.52
CA ALA A 8 -5.60 21.85 9.51
C ALA A 8 -4.74 20.60 9.20
N PHE A 9 -3.67 20.76 8.44
CA PHE A 9 -2.76 19.66 8.08
C PHE A 9 -1.87 19.21 9.25
N VAL A 10 -1.45 20.15 10.10
CA VAL A 10 -0.62 19.86 11.27
C VAL A 10 -1.41 19.11 12.35
N ALA A 11 -2.70 19.46 12.54
CA ALA A 11 -3.56 18.79 13.50
C ALA A 11 -3.90 17.34 13.11
N LEU A 12 -3.91 17.01 11.82
CA LEU A 12 -4.17 15.65 11.33
C LEU A 12 -2.99 14.71 11.56
N ALA A 13 -1.76 15.21 11.47
CA ALA A 13 -0.54 14.44 11.72
C ALA A 13 -0.37 14.03 13.21
N ALA A 14 -0.95 14.78 14.13
CA ALA A 14 -0.84 14.53 15.57
C ALA A 14 -1.79 13.41 16.09
N VAL A 15 -2.75 12.97 15.30
CA VAL A 15 -3.79 12.00 15.70
C VAL A 15 -3.58 10.63 15.02
N MET A 16 -2.68 10.51 14.06
CA MET A 16 -2.41 9.24 13.39
C MET A 16 -1.42 8.41 14.23
N PRO A 17 -1.75 7.14 14.57
CA PRO A 17 -0.77 6.25 15.17
C PRO A 17 0.44 6.14 14.25
N LYS A 18 1.64 6.05 14.83
CA LYS A 18 2.87 5.80 14.05
C LYS A 18 2.68 4.48 13.32
N THR A 19 2.47 4.54 12.01
CA THR A 19 2.31 3.37 11.15
C THR A 19 3.64 3.09 10.47
N PHE A 20 4.12 1.87 10.58
CA PHE A 20 5.35 1.40 9.97
C PHE A 20 5.06 0.61 8.70
N VAL A 21 6.08 0.40 7.87
CA VAL A 21 5.95 -0.37 6.62
C VAL A 21 5.43 -1.78 6.89
N LYS A 22 5.91 -2.46 7.94
CA LYS A 22 5.45 -3.79 8.36
C LYS A 22 3.96 -3.88 8.67
N ASP A 23 3.31 -2.76 9.03
CA ASP A 23 1.88 -2.73 9.39
C ASP A 23 0.98 -2.72 8.16
N ILE A 24 1.54 -2.38 6.99
CA ILE A 24 0.79 -2.21 5.74
C ILE A 24 1.30 -3.07 4.60
N MET A 25 2.56 -3.56 4.66
CA MET A 25 3.16 -4.37 3.60
C MET A 25 2.39 -5.65 3.35
N SER A 26 2.48 -6.17 2.13
CA SER A 26 2.00 -7.50 1.75
C SER A 26 3.08 -8.55 2.04
N THR A 27 2.69 -9.67 2.66
CA THR A 27 3.52 -10.85 2.92
C THR A 27 2.61 -12.08 3.02
N PRO A 28 3.00 -13.29 2.53
CA PRO A 28 4.23 -13.56 1.78
C PRO A 28 4.28 -12.85 0.43
N VAL A 29 5.46 -12.75 -0.17
CA VAL A 29 5.70 -12.12 -1.47
C VAL A 29 5.94 -13.21 -2.51
N GLU A 30 5.26 -13.13 -3.64
CA GLU A 30 5.62 -13.90 -4.84
C GLU A 30 6.94 -13.36 -5.40
N ILE A 31 7.90 -14.24 -5.63
CA ILE A 31 9.24 -13.91 -6.08
C ILE A 31 9.60 -14.62 -7.37
N LEU A 32 10.65 -14.15 -8.01
CA LEU A 32 11.34 -14.84 -9.10
C LEU A 32 12.79 -15.07 -8.68
N ASN A 33 13.37 -16.13 -9.17
CA ASN A 33 14.79 -16.42 -9.06
C ASN A 33 15.53 -16.04 -10.34
N VAL A 34 16.83 -15.88 -10.25
CA VAL A 34 17.67 -15.72 -11.43
C VAL A 34 17.48 -16.90 -12.39
N GLY A 35 17.32 -16.61 -13.66
CA GLY A 35 17.06 -17.64 -14.69
C GLY A 35 15.61 -18.06 -14.86
N ASP A 36 14.70 -17.63 -13.99
CA ASP A 36 13.26 -17.81 -14.21
C ASP A 36 12.82 -17.12 -15.50
N SER A 37 11.82 -17.69 -16.18
CA SER A 37 11.38 -17.20 -17.48
C SER A 37 10.35 -16.07 -17.36
N LEU A 38 10.25 -15.25 -18.42
CA LEU A 38 9.18 -14.25 -18.53
C LEU A 38 7.78 -14.86 -18.53
N ASP A 39 7.63 -16.10 -19.04
CA ASP A 39 6.34 -16.76 -19.01
C ASP A 39 5.93 -17.12 -17.59
N LEU A 40 6.86 -17.56 -16.74
CA LEU A 40 6.61 -17.75 -15.30
C LEU A 40 6.20 -16.44 -14.65
N ALA A 41 6.94 -15.34 -14.90
CA ALA A 41 6.61 -14.02 -14.38
C ALA A 41 5.17 -13.61 -14.75
N ARG A 42 4.78 -13.83 -16.01
CA ARG A 42 3.42 -13.57 -16.49
C ARG A 42 2.36 -14.41 -15.79
N HIS A 43 2.63 -15.68 -15.58
CA HIS A 43 1.72 -16.58 -14.88
C HIS A 43 1.51 -16.16 -13.44
N LEU A 44 2.58 -15.87 -12.71
CA LEU A 44 2.51 -15.40 -11.32
C LEU A 44 1.76 -14.09 -11.20
N MET A 45 2.06 -13.10 -12.07
CA MET A 45 1.35 -11.82 -12.06
C MET A 45 -0.14 -11.97 -12.33
N LYS A 46 -0.51 -12.85 -13.28
CA LYS A 46 -1.92 -13.13 -13.62
C LYS A 46 -2.64 -13.85 -12.48
N ALA A 47 -2.06 -14.90 -11.93
CA ALA A 47 -2.64 -15.72 -10.87
C ALA A 47 -2.82 -14.92 -9.58
N GLY A 48 -1.78 -14.17 -9.16
CA GLY A 48 -1.77 -13.34 -7.96
C GLY A 48 -2.46 -11.99 -8.14
N ARG A 49 -2.86 -11.60 -9.36
CA ARG A 49 -3.33 -10.24 -9.70
C ARG A 49 -2.36 -9.16 -9.23
N ILE A 50 -1.07 -9.44 -9.36
CA ILE A 50 0.02 -8.57 -8.95
C ILE A 50 0.73 -7.99 -10.19
N ARG A 51 1.48 -6.90 -10.00
CA ARG A 51 2.15 -6.18 -11.08
C ARG A 51 3.64 -6.00 -10.86
N HIS A 52 4.16 -6.52 -9.77
CA HIS A 52 5.54 -6.38 -9.34
C HIS A 52 6.01 -7.70 -8.76
N LEU A 53 7.14 -8.20 -9.25
CA LEU A 53 7.79 -9.42 -8.79
C LEU A 53 9.24 -9.10 -8.48
N PRO A 54 9.66 -9.10 -7.21
CA PRO A 54 11.07 -9.06 -6.86
C PRO A 54 11.80 -10.28 -7.41
N VAL A 55 13.01 -10.06 -7.93
CA VAL A 55 13.95 -11.12 -8.30
C VAL A 55 14.96 -11.24 -7.17
N VAL A 56 15.16 -12.46 -6.68
CA VAL A 56 16.09 -12.73 -5.59
C VAL A 56 17.19 -13.68 -6.01
N ASP A 57 18.30 -13.63 -5.30
CA ASP A 57 19.39 -14.61 -5.40
C ASP A 57 19.17 -15.80 -4.45
N GLY A 58 20.12 -16.76 -4.45
CA GLY A 58 20.08 -17.94 -3.58
C GLY A 58 20.13 -17.66 -2.08
N GLU A 59 20.42 -16.41 -1.66
CA GLU A 59 20.41 -15.96 -0.28
C GLU A 59 19.19 -15.11 0.06
N GLU A 60 18.17 -15.09 -0.80
CA GLU A 60 16.92 -14.28 -0.67
C GLU A 60 17.16 -12.76 -0.72
N ARG A 61 18.29 -12.30 -1.26
CA ARG A 61 18.55 -10.87 -1.45
C ARG A 61 17.89 -10.37 -2.73
N VAL A 62 17.28 -9.20 -2.66
CA VAL A 62 16.68 -8.55 -3.84
C VAL A 62 17.80 -8.08 -4.77
N ILE A 63 17.83 -8.63 -5.99
CA ILE A 63 18.80 -8.27 -7.04
C ILE A 63 18.13 -7.60 -8.23
N GLY A 64 16.80 -7.66 -8.32
CA GLY A 64 16.05 -7.05 -9.41
C GLY A 64 14.55 -6.96 -9.13
N LEU A 65 13.86 -6.29 -10.03
CA LEU A 65 12.40 -6.15 -10.01
C LEU A 65 11.85 -6.29 -11.43
N VAL A 66 10.89 -7.18 -11.62
CA VAL A 66 10.11 -7.29 -12.86
C VAL A 66 8.76 -6.60 -12.64
N THR A 67 8.42 -5.66 -13.52
CA THR A 67 7.11 -4.98 -13.49
C THR A 67 6.25 -5.45 -14.65
N HIS A 68 4.93 -5.44 -14.46
CA HIS A 68 3.97 -5.78 -15.53
C HIS A 68 4.15 -4.91 -16.78
N ARG A 69 4.52 -3.64 -16.61
CA ARG A 69 4.80 -2.74 -17.74
C ARG A 69 6.02 -3.19 -18.55
N LYS A 70 7.14 -3.54 -17.87
CA LYS A 70 8.34 -4.06 -18.54
C LYS A 70 8.04 -5.38 -19.27
N LEU A 71 7.29 -6.25 -18.63
CA LEU A 71 6.84 -7.51 -19.22
C LEU A 71 6.02 -7.28 -20.50
N LEU A 72 5.04 -6.36 -20.49
CA LEU A 72 4.26 -6.01 -21.68
C LEU A 72 5.13 -5.42 -22.80
N THR A 73 6.06 -4.52 -22.46
CA THR A 73 6.98 -3.93 -23.44
C THR A 73 7.83 -5.02 -24.10
N ALA A 74 8.40 -5.93 -23.33
CA ALA A 74 9.19 -7.03 -23.85
C ALA A 74 8.35 -7.93 -24.79
N TRP A 75 7.10 -8.18 -24.42
CA TRP A 75 6.18 -8.97 -25.24
C TRP A 75 5.89 -8.32 -26.60
N VAL A 76 5.71 -7.00 -26.63
CA VAL A 76 5.47 -6.22 -27.86
C VAL A 76 6.76 -6.14 -28.70
N SER A 77 7.92 -5.96 -28.06
CA SER A 77 9.20 -5.79 -28.76
C SER A 77 9.73 -7.10 -29.38
N HIS A 78 9.40 -8.25 -28.79
CA HIS A 78 9.81 -9.57 -29.29
C HIS A 78 8.67 -10.29 -30.05
N GLY A 79 7.46 -9.75 -30.01
CA GLY A 79 6.32 -10.19 -30.77
C GLY A 79 6.18 -9.43 -32.07
N ASP A 80 7.00 -9.77 -33.09
CA ASP A 80 6.73 -9.34 -34.45
C ASP A 80 5.30 -9.76 -34.83
N PRO A 81 4.43 -8.86 -35.31
CA PRO A 81 3.07 -9.21 -35.76
C PRO A 81 3.05 -10.31 -36.83
N GLY A 82 4.18 -10.62 -37.45
CA GLY A 82 4.36 -11.68 -38.46
C GLY A 82 4.81 -13.01 -37.90
N HIS A 83 5.15 -13.16 -36.61
CA HIS A 83 5.53 -14.44 -36.04
C HIS A 83 4.32 -15.21 -35.52
N GLU A 84 4.06 -16.37 -36.06
CA GLU A 84 2.95 -17.24 -35.65
C GLU A 84 3.03 -17.74 -34.19
N ARG A 85 4.16 -17.51 -33.47
CA ARG A 85 4.43 -18.06 -32.13
C ARG A 85 5.10 -17.10 -31.13
N PRO A 86 4.49 -15.95 -30.81
CA PRO A 86 5.07 -15.03 -29.80
C PRO A 86 5.23 -15.69 -28.40
N ARG A 87 4.45 -16.73 -28.12
CA ARG A 87 4.44 -17.42 -26.82
C ARG A 87 5.65 -18.34 -26.61
N GLU A 88 6.23 -18.89 -27.67
CA GLU A 88 7.39 -19.79 -27.56
C GLU A 88 8.66 -18.99 -27.25
N ILE A 89 8.82 -17.82 -27.85
CA ILE A 89 9.98 -16.95 -27.61
C ILE A 89 10.03 -16.45 -26.16
N ALA A 90 8.89 -16.08 -25.58
CA ALA A 90 8.84 -15.56 -24.22
C ALA A 90 9.09 -16.65 -23.14
N ARG A 91 8.97 -17.93 -23.47
CA ARG A 91 9.26 -19.04 -22.54
C ARG A 91 10.74 -19.14 -22.20
N ASP A 92 11.59 -18.78 -23.12
CA ASP A 92 13.03 -19.00 -23.03
C ASP A 92 13.82 -17.73 -22.63
N ILE A 93 13.14 -16.57 -22.52
CA ILE A 93 13.80 -15.34 -22.10
C ILE A 93 13.88 -15.32 -20.56
N PRO A 94 15.08 -15.33 -19.99
CA PRO A 94 15.25 -15.22 -18.55
C PRO A 94 14.92 -13.81 -18.05
N VAL A 95 14.36 -13.72 -16.84
CA VAL A 95 13.89 -12.44 -16.24
C VAL A 95 15.01 -11.44 -15.98
N ASP A 96 16.23 -11.91 -15.77
CA ASP A 96 17.41 -11.10 -15.54
C ASP A 96 17.79 -10.23 -16.76
N MET A 97 17.38 -10.60 -17.96
CA MET A 97 17.53 -9.75 -19.15
C MET A 97 16.61 -8.53 -19.15
N LEU A 98 15.55 -8.51 -18.36
CA LEU A 98 14.51 -7.46 -18.36
C LEU A 98 14.26 -6.82 -17.01
N MET A 99 14.75 -7.42 -15.92
CA MET A 99 14.56 -6.87 -14.59
C MET A 99 15.21 -5.49 -14.47
N GLU A 100 14.63 -4.64 -13.64
CA GLU A 100 15.26 -3.43 -13.15
C GLU A 100 16.27 -3.82 -12.07
N THR A 101 17.53 -3.45 -12.21
CA THR A 101 18.58 -3.79 -11.24
C THR A 101 18.80 -2.72 -10.19
N ASN A 102 18.43 -1.46 -10.49
CA ASN A 102 18.50 -0.36 -9.54
C ASN A 102 17.22 -0.31 -8.70
N VAL A 103 17.03 -1.29 -7.82
CA VAL A 103 15.80 -1.45 -7.04
C VAL A 103 15.92 -0.71 -5.72
N LEU A 104 15.06 0.30 -5.52
CA LEU A 104 14.91 0.95 -4.23
C LEU A 104 14.19 0.00 -3.27
N THR A 105 14.73 -0.14 -2.06
CA THR A 105 14.18 -0.99 -1.00
C THR A 105 13.94 -0.18 0.27
N ILE A 106 13.15 -0.72 1.21
CA ILE A 106 12.87 -0.08 2.48
C ILE A 106 12.87 -1.09 3.62
N GLY A 107 13.19 -0.65 4.83
CA GLY A 107 13.13 -1.53 6.00
C GLY A 107 11.70 -1.66 6.58
N PRO A 108 11.37 -2.79 7.26
CA PRO A 108 10.04 -3.02 7.83
C PRO A 108 9.67 -2.02 8.93
N ASP A 109 10.65 -1.51 9.67
CA ASP A 109 10.47 -0.55 10.75
C ASP A 109 10.53 0.92 10.29
N ALA A 110 10.65 1.16 8.99
CA ALA A 110 10.58 2.51 8.44
C ALA A 110 9.13 3.06 8.57
N PRO A 111 8.96 4.38 8.78
CA PRO A 111 7.64 4.98 8.76
C PRO A 111 6.94 4.77 7.42
N ALA A 112 5.66 4.37 7.44
CA ALA A 112 4.87 4.19 6.21
C ALA A 112 4.81 5.48 5.37
N ALA A 113 4.81 6.64 6.02
CA ALA A 113 4.87 7.93 5.33
C ALA A 113 6.17 8.14 4.53
N ALA A 114 7.30 7.55 4.97
CA ALA A 114 8.56 7.60 4.21
C ALA A 114 8.46 6.73 2.95
N ALA A 115 7.86 5.53 3.05
CA ALA A 115 7.60 4.68 1.89
C ALA A 115 6.67 5.36 0.88
N ALA A 116 5.57 5.97 1.35
CA ALA A 116 4.65 6.70 0.49
C ALA A 116 5.34 7.84 -0.27
N ARG A 117 6.15 8.64 0.44
CA ARG A 117 6.92 9.73 -0.16
C ARG A 117 7.90 9.20 -1.22
N LEU A 118 8.62 8.11 -0.94
CA LEU A 118 9.57 7.53 -1.87
C LEU A 118 8.89 7.04 -3.15
N ILE A 119 7.74 6.34 -3.01
CA ILE A 119 6.91 5.90 -4.15
C ILE A 119 6.46 7.11 -4.99
N GLU A 120 6.02 8.18 -4.33
CA GLU A 120 5.52 9.39 -4.99
C GLU A 120 6.63 10.16 -5.72
N THR A 121 7.80 10.38 -5.07
CA THR A 121 8.89 11.18 -5.64
C THR A 121 9.63 10.46 -6.74
N GLU A 122 9.92 9.17 -6.56
CA GLU A 122 10.64 8.35 -7.54
C GLU A 122 9.73 7.80 -8.64
N LYS A 123 8.42 8.04 -8.57
CA LYS A 123 7.43 7.58 -9.56
C LYS A 123 7.44 6.05 -9.77
N ILE A 124 7.69 5.32 -8.69
CA ILE A 124 7.71 3.85 -8.67
C ILE A 124 6.41 3.30 -8.08
N GLY A 125 6.01 2.09 -8.48
CA GLY A 125 4.76 1.48 -8.02
C GLY A 125 4.88 0.63 -6.76
N CYS A 126 6.10 0.31 -6.33
CA CYS A 126 6.36 -0.54 -5.16
C CYS A 126 7.75 -0.35 -4.58
N LEU A 127 7.93 -0.82 -3.36
CA LEU A 127 9.22 -0.97 -2.67
C LEU A 127 9.28 -2.38 -2.07
N PRO A 128 10.23 -3.23 -2.48
CA PRO A 128 10.56 -4.42 -1.74
C PRO A 128 10.98 -4.07 -0.31
N VAL A 129 10.48 -4.81 0.67
CA VAL A 129 10.80 -4.61 2.08
C VAL A 129 11.89 -5.59 2.48
N VAL A 130 13.02 -5.04 2.90
CA VAL A 130 14.23 -5.83 3.19
C VAL A 130 14.59 -5.69 4.67
N ASN A 131 14.84 -6.83 5.31
CA ASN A 131 15.36 -6.91 6.68
C ASN A 131 16.64 -7.72 6.70
N ARG A 132 17.72 -7.15 7.23
CA ARG A 132 19.05 -7.79 7.30
C ARG A 132 19.50 -8.39 5.95
N GLY A 133 19.25 -7.65 4.86
CA GLY A 133 19.62 -8.05 3.51
C GLY A 133 18.63 -8.98 2.80
N LYS A 134 17.64 -9.55 3.48
CA LYS A 134 16.66 -10.49 2.92
C LYS A 134 15.31 -9.85 2.67
N LEU A 135 14.63 -10.28 1.61
CA LEU A 135 13.26 -9.87 1.30
C LEU A 135 12.28 -10.43 2.36
N VAL A 136 11.50 -9.55 2.98
CA VAL A 136 10.50 -9.93 3.99
C VAL A 136 9.08 -9.48 3.66
N GLY A 137 8.91 -8.65 2.64
CA GLY A 137 7.61 -8.11 2.24
C GLY A 137 7.73 -7.24 0.98
N ILE A 138 6.61 -6.72 0.56
CA ILE A 138 6.52 -5.68 -0.48
C ILE A 138 5.46 -4.66 -0.09
N VAL A 139 5.75 -3.38 -0.27
CA VAL A 139 4.75 -2.30 -0.12
C VAL A 139 4.52 -1.63 -1.46
N THR A 140 3.25 -1.46 -1.82
CA THR A 140 2.81 -0.94 -3.11
C THR A 140 1.82 0.21 -2.93
N GLU A 141 1.54 0.97 -4.02
CA GLU A 141 0.46 1.97 -4.03
C GLU A 141 -0.89 1.36 -3.58
N ALA A 142 -1.19 0.11 -3.95
CA ALA A 142 -2.43 -0.57 -3.57
C ALA A 142 -2.52 -0.81 -2.06
N ASP A 143 -1.40 -0.99 -1.36
CA ASP A 143 -1.39 -1.17 0.09
C ASP A 143 -1.74 0.15 0.79
N PHE A 144 -1.25 1.28 0.28
CA PHE A 144 -1.64 2.61 0.77
C PHE A 144 -3.11 2.92 0.52
N VAL A 145 -3.65 2.57 -0.65
CA VAL A 145 -5.09 2.71 -0.93
C VAL A 145 -5.92 1.86 0.03
N ARG A 146 -5.51 0.62 0.27
CA ARG A 146 -6.15 -0.30 1.22
C ARG A 146 -6.11 0.24 2.66
N PHE A 147 -4.97 0.79 3.06
CA PHE A 147 -4.80 1.42 4.36
C PHE A 147 -5.68 2.65 4.51
N ALA A 148 -5.67 3.56 3.52
CA ALA A 148 -6.51 4.75 3.52
C ALA A 148 -8.01 4.41 3.59
N ARG A 149 -8.46 3.40 2.83
CA ARG A 149 -9.86 2.93 2.89
C ARG A 149 -10.26 2.49 4.29
N ARG A 150 -9.42 1.69 4.98
CA ARG A 150 -9.69 1.26 6.36
C ARG A 150 -9.84 2.45 7.30
N LEU A 151 -8.93 3.44 7.23
CA LEU A 151 -9.01 4.63 8.06
C LEU A 151 -10.28 5.45 7.82
N LEU A 152 -10.73 5.56 6.58
CA LEU A 152 -11.97 6.27 6.22
C LEU A 152 -13.20 5.54 6.78
N GLU A 153 -13.25 4.21 6.68
CA GLU A 153 -14.33 3.38 7.20
C GLU A 153 -14.43 3.46 8.75
N GLU A 154 -13.30 3.41 9.45
CA GLU A 154 -13.24 3.55 10.92
C GLU A 154 -13.77 4.91 11.40
N ARG A 155 -13.45 5.99 10.68
CA ARG A 155 -13.96 7.33 10.99
C ARG A 155 -15.48 7.41 10.86
N VAL A 156 -16.06 6.84 9.82
CA VAL A 156 -17.52 6.80 9.62
C VAL A 156 -18.18 6.03 10.76
N ALA A 157 -17.65 4.87 11.14
CA ALA A 157 -18.17 4.07 12.26
C ALA A 157 -18.04 4.80 13.62
N GLY A 158 -16.96 5.55 13.84
CA GLY A 158 -16.74 6.34 15.06
C GLY A 158 -17.72 7.51 15.22
N THR A 159 -18.04 8.18 14.12
CA THR A 159 -18.98 9.33 14.13
C THR A 159 -20.41 8.87 14.45
N GLY A 160 -20.82 7.70 13.96
CA GLY A 160 -22.14 7.12 14.25
C GLY A 160 -22.32 6.77 15.73
N ARG A 161 -21.27 6.29 16.40
CA ARG A 161 -21.32 5.98 17.85
C ARG A 161 -21.42 7.22 18.75
N GLN A 162 -20.79 8.32 18.36
CA GLN A 162 -20.87 9.58 19.13
C GLN A 162 -22.26 10.25 19.02
N SER A 163 -22.88 10.17 17.83
CA SER A 163 -24.23 10.70 17.62
C SER A 163 -25.29 9.95 18.45
N GLN A 164 -25.18 8.63 18.57
CA GLN A 164 -26.10 7.83 19.39
C GLN A 164 -25.90 8.05 20.91
N ARG A 165 -24.66 8.34 21.37
CA ARG A 165 -24.42 8.68 22.76
C ARG A 165 -25.00 10.04 23.15
N ARG A 166 -25.05 11.01 22.22
CA ARG A 166 -25.64 12.33 22.45
C ARG A 166 -27.15 12.28 22.59
N LEU A 167 -27.83 11.38 21.89
CA LEU A 167 -29.28 11.18 21.94
C LEU A 167 -29.75 10.46 23.22
N LYS A 168 -28.87 9.78 23.97
CA LYS A 168 -29.18 9.03 25.19
C LYS A 168 -28.88 9.79 26.50
N ARG A 169 -28.60 11.11 26.48
CA ARG A 169 -28.51 11.88 27.71
C ARG A 169 -29.92 12.14 28.22
N PRO A 170 -30.33 11.62 29.41
CA PRO A 170 -31.62 11.89 29.96
C PRO A 170 -31.71 13.39 30.33
N THR A 171 -32.72 14.04 29.81
CA THR A 171 -33.08 15.41 30.24
C THR A 171 -33.43 15.36 31.71
N LYS A 172 -32.62 16.03 32.54
CA LYS A 172 -32.82 16.16 33.97
C LYS A 172 -34.12 16.92 34.20
N ASN A 173 -35.15 16.18 34.62
CA ASN A 173 -36.48 16.70 34.92
C ASN A 173 -36.34 17.79 36.04
N LEU A 174 -36.48 19.04 35.69
CA LEU A 174 -36.71 20.15 36.62
C LEU A 174 -38.15 20.10 37.09
N ARG A 175 -38.46 19.22 38.04
CA ARG A 175 -39.73 19.32 38.79
C ARG A 175 -39.64 20.53 39.72
N GLY A 176 -40.52 21.50 39.44
CA GLY A 176 -40.68 22.75 40.14
C GLY A 176 -40.91 22.60 41.66
N LYS A 177 -40.17 23.36 42.40
CA LYS A 177 -40.46 23.67 43.82
C LYS A 177 -41.73 24.49 43.88
N ARG A 178 -42.84 23.89 44.36
CA ARG A 178 -44.05 24.60 44.75
C ARG A 178 -43.72 25.50 45.96
N ARG A 179 -43.98 26.80 45.85
CA ARG A 179 -43.95 27.74 46.98
C ARG A 179 -45.14 27.48 47.87
N PRO A 180 -45.01 27.53 49.22
CA PRO A 180 -46.16 27.50 50.15
C PRO A 180 -46.91 28.83 50.11
N ARG A 181 -48.27 28.78 50.20
CA ARG A 181 -49.15 29.92 50.35
C ARG A 181 -49.03 30.44 51.78
N PRO A 182 -49.13 31.78 52.06
CA PRO A 182 -49.27 32.29 53.36
C PRO A 182 -50.73 32.13 53.86
N ALA A 183 -50.87 31.75 55.12
CA ALA A 183 -52.15 31.69 55.81
C ALA A 183 -52.60 33.11 56.22
N ALA A 184 -53.93 33.35 56.08
CA ALA A 184 -54.61 34.48 56.66
C ALA A 184 -55.02 34.17 58.09
#